data_4338444141e1695e1123075f1125cad3
#
_entry.id   4338444141e1695e1123075f1125cad3
#
_cell.length_a   1.000
_cell.length_b   1.000
_cell.length_c   1.000
_cell.angle_alpha   90.00
_cell.angle_beta   90.00
_cell.angle_gamma   90.00
#
_symmetry.space_group_name_H-M   'P 1'
#
loop_
_entity.id
_entity.type
_entity.pdbx_description
1 polymer ?
#
loop_
_entity_poly.entity_id
_entity_poly.type
_entity_poly.pdbx_seq_one_letter_code
_entity_poly.pdbx_strand_id
1 'polypeptide(L)'
;MINLKIEYNPYLIQTKFTLNNKGLKSDSYLNNFTNKKLQMWISELYSVLKKENSFKELRIVFKGRKIDFDDLVNIFKGISNTTLEYVPILESEERIKKLKKLFEKIQKGPYEELKTPKVKEYFDKTFSSEFEIGVVATVSSGKSTLLNSILGRDLIPAKNQACTAKISKIFNENSKQNFSGKAFNNQKLLEEFKDLTQNDLVQLNENPNVNRIEIFGKVKNIHSDEVKLVLIDTPGPNNANDLNHKALTYELIAKDYKPLILYVLNYQQLGITDDKKLLEDIGKEIGKNGDTQNSERFIFVLNKFDSKFESTNDDPIEKTISTAKKYLESVGINNPIIIPTSAMTALLIREEKYLEDKKMKRIRNNKIADLIENYEDENFNINNFMEIPNNIIEKINQELKETMKEERQAELLSGVPALEEYITEYLSKYALPEKIKKATETFEHFIKKEDIQNKIFGAIQNNINEINKMKKDIDELEKNYSNKIPEIRKKLEEHIKNIEKKGKDKIEDYEVKIESSATKLKKQSENKDSITNKSEAMNKVRKYIADLQSEYFKLKTEMEQELKRSLNLEIQELIKFYEKEVKNISNGNIDGKIADSLKEILNLNIKDKIEFDEKKLEEILENTKTR
;
A
#
# COMPACT_ATOMS: atom_id res chain seq x y z
N MET A 1 32.85 26.20 -8.88
CA MET A 1 31.55 26.09 -8.18
C MET A 1 30.60 25.29 -9.05
N ILE A 2 29.88 24.33 -8.47
CA ILE A 2 28.77 23.62 -9.10
C ILE A 2 27.46 24.12 -8.50
N ASN A 3 26.47 24.35 -9.36
CA ASN A 3 25.10 24.68 -8.95
C ASN A 3 24.21 23.50 -9.25
N LEU A 4 23.68 22.84 -8.20
CA LEU A 4 22.72 21.76 -8.28
C LEU A 4 21.36 22.27 -7.84
N LYS A 5 20.35 22.17 -8.68
CA LYS A 5 18.95 22.38 -8.29
C LYS A 5 18.27 21.04 -8.17
N ILE A 6 17.63 20.79 -7.02
CA ILE A 6 16.85 19.60 -6.70
C ILE A 6 15.40 20.03 -6.51
N GLU A 7 14.50 19.53 -7.32
CA GLU A 7 13.07 19.69 -7.12
C GLU A 7 12.48 18.33 -6.76
N TYR A 8 12.16 18.14 -5.48
CA TYR A 8 11.61 16.90 -4.95
C TYR A 8 10.10 17.00 -4.76
N ASN A 9 9.39 16.04 -5.35
CA ASN A 9 7.95 15.89 -5.19
C ASN A 9 7.65 14.65 -4.35
N PRO A 10 7.35 14.79 -3.04
CA PRO A 10 7.10 13.66 -2.15
C PRO A 10 5.78 12.94 -2.43
N TYR A 11 4.84 13.58 -3.15
CA TYR A 11 3.53 12.99 -3.49
C TYR A 11 3.63 12.01 -4.66
N LEU A 12 4.59 12.22 -5.56
CA LEU A 12 4.85 11.37 -6.72
C LEU A 12 6.14 10.55 -6.57
N ILE A 13 6.91 10.79 -5.49
CA ILE A 13 8.27 10.24 -5.28
C ILE A 13 9.14 10.51 -6.52
N GLN A 14 9.16 11.76 -6.93
CA GLN A 14 9.92 12.18 -8.11
C GLN A 14 10.88 13.31 -7.78
N THR A 15 12.10 13.16 -8.28
CA THR A 15 13.14 14.19 -8.17
C THR A 15 13.55 14.66 -9.54
N LYS A 16 13.55 15.99 -9.74
CA LYS A 16 14.13 16.61 -10.92
C LYS A 16 15.43 17.30 -10.53
N PHE A 17 16.50 16.89 -11.19
CA PHE A 17 17.80 17.50 -11.04
C PHE A 17 18.11 18.45 -12.20
N THR A 18 18.75 19.57 -11.88
CA THR A 18 19.30 20.49 -12.87
C THR A 18 20.71 20.88 -12.41
N LEU A 19 21.70 20.57 -13.23
CA LEU A 19 23.11 20.83 -12.95
C LEU A 19 23.62 21.99 -13.81
N ASN A 20 24.10 23.07 -13.17
CA ASN A 20 24.57 24.29 -13.88
C ASN A 20 23.55 24.80 -14.91
N ASN A 21 22.26 24.85 -14.53
CA ASN A 21 21.12 25.26 -15.37
C ASN A 21 20.85 24.36 -16.58
N LYS A 22 21.41 23.14 -16.62
CA LYS A 22 21.15 22.14 -17.66
C LYS A 22 20.55 20.89 -17.06
N GLY A 23 19.76 20.18 -17.86
CA GLY A 23 19.28 18.83 -17.48
C GLY A 23 20.45 17.86 -17.31
N LEU A 24 20.20 16.74 -16.60
CA LEU A 24 21.20 15.69 -16.44
C LEU A 24 21.56 15.06 -17.81
N LYS A 25 22.80 14.60 -17.91
CA LYS A 25 23.21 13.71 -19.00
C LYS A 25 22.57 12.34 -18.82
N SER A 26 22.39 11.61 -19.90
CA SER A 26 21.77 10.27 -19.89
C SER A 26 22.57 9.25 -19.06
N ASP A 27 23.87 9.41 -18.95
CA ASP A 27 24.80 8.57 -18.23
C ASP A 27 25.07 9.01 -16.77
N SER A 28 24.42 10.08 -16.30
CA SER A 28 24.57 10.54 -14.91
C SER A 28 23.98 9.56 -13.92
N TYR A 29 24.72 9.24 -12.86
CA TYR A 29 24.26 8.41 -11.74
C TYR A 29 23.07 9.03 -11.01
N LEU A 30 22.90 10.35 -11.05
CA LEU A 30 21.75 11.04 -10.46
C LEU A 30 20.42 10.59 -11.07
N ASN A 31 20.44 10.04 -12.30
CA ASN A 31 19.22 9.47 -12.92
C ASN A 31 18.64 8.29 -12.10
N ASN A 32 19.50 7.55 -11.36
CA ASN A 32 19.06 6.45 -10.51
C ASN A 32 18.25 6.90 -9.30
N PHE A 33 18.26 8.21 -8.99
CA PHE A 33 17.58 8.79 -7.84
C PHE A 33 16.23 9.43 -8.19
N THR A 34 15.94 9.59 -9.49
CA THR A 34 14.78 10.37 -9.97
C THR A 34 13.42 9.83 -9.49
N ASN A 35 13.30 8.52 -9.26
CA ASN A 35 12.06 7.86 -8.84
C ASN A 35 12.22 7.10 -7.52
N LYS A 36 13.07 7.61 -6.62
CA LYS A 36 13.28 7.04 -5.29
C LYS A 36 12.95 8.05 -4.21
N LYS A 37 12.57 7.57 -3.04
CA LYS A 37 12.42 8.40 -1.82
C LYS A 37 13.72 9.13 -1.54
N LEU A 38 13.62 10.41 -1.15
CA LEU A 38 14.77 11.27 -0.89
C LEU A 38 15.77 10.62 0.07
N GLN A 39 15.28 10.06 1.16
CA GLN A 39 16.08 9.49 2.24
C GLN A 39 16.88 8.25 1.82
N MET A 40 16.44 7.55 0.76
CA MET A 40 17.15 6.38 0.25
C MET A 40 18.44 6.70 -0.53
N TRP A 41 18.66 7.95 -0.91
CA TRP A 41 19.81 8.32 -1.74
C TRP A 41 20.53 9.61 -1.32
N ILE A 42 19.92 10.42 -0.44
CA ILE A 42 20.45 11.73 -0.11
C ILE A 42 21.85 11.67 0.54
N SER A 43 22.12 10.62 1.31
CA SER A 43 23.44 10.37 1.92
C SER A 43 24.54 10.11 0.87
N GLU A 44 24.18 9.55 -0.28
CA GLU A 44 25.11 9.27 -1.38
C GLU A 44 25.35 10.48 -2.29
N LEU A 45 24.50 11.49 -2.21
CA LEU A 45 24.48 12.62 -3.16
C LEU A 45 25.85 13.28 -3.32
N TYR A 46 26.53 13.57 -2.20
CA TYR A 46 27.83 14.25 -2.25
C TYR A 46 28.91 13.39 -2.92
N SER A 47 28.95 12.10 -2.60
CA SER A 47 29.92 11.15 -3.18
C SER A 47 29.69 10.95 -4.69
N VAL A 48 28.44 10.86 -5.11
CA VAL A 48 28.05 10.76 -6.52
C VAL A 48 28.45 12.02 -7.29
N LEU A 49 28.13 13.20 -6.75
CA LEU A 49 28.51 14.46 -7.37
C LEU A 49 30.03 14.58 -7.52
N LYS A 50 30.82 14.15 -6.53
CA LYS A 50 32.29 14.16 -6.59
C LYS A 50 32.86 13.18 -7.62
N LYS A 51 32.24 12.04 -7.80
CA LYS A 51 32.65 11.05 -8.83
C LYS A 51 32.43 11.57 -10.25
N GLU A 52 31.31 12.26 -10.47
CA GLU A 52 30.95 12.75 -11.81
C GLU A 52 31.59 14.10 -12.15
N ASN A 53 31.94 14.91 -11.15
CA ASN A 53 32.34 16.29 -11.37
C ASN A 53 33.48 16.71 -10.43
N SER A 54 34.47 17.40 -10.98
CA SER A 54 35.50 18.08 -10.16
C SER A 54 34.99 19.44 -9.73
N PHE A 55 34.87 19.66 -8.42
CA PHE A 55 34.44 20.95 -7.88
C PHE A 55 35.11 21.27 -6.55
N LYS A 56 35.34 22.59 -6.28
CA LYS A 56 35.82 23.10 -4.99
C LYS A 56 34.68 23.63 -4.12
N GLU A 57 33.61 24.08 -4.76
CA GLU A 57 32.45 24.69 -4.10
C GLU A 57 31.15 24.07 -4.69
N LEU A 58 30.19 23.82 -3.82
CA LEU A 58 28.89 23.26 -4.16
C LEU A 58 27.77 24.17 -3.67
N ARG A 59 26.87 24.58 -4.55
CA ARG A 59 25.62 25.25 -4.19
C ARG A 59 24.45 24.35 -4.54
N ILE A 60 23.61 24.05 -3.56
CA ILE A 60 22.41 23.25 -3.74
C ILE A 60 21.18 24.13 -3.47
N VAL A 61 20.32 24.26 -4.47
CA VAL A 61 18.99 24.87 -4.34
C VAL A 61 17.96 23.75 -4.26
N PHE A 62 17.38 23.58 -3.10
CA PHE A 62 16.39 22.53 -2.84
C PHE A 62 14.98 23.11 -2.84
N LYS A 63 14.10 22.59 -3.70
CA LYS A 63 12.67 22.88 -3.74
C LYS A 63 11.91 21.65 -3.29
N GLY A 64 11.25 21.74 -2.14
CA GLY A 64 10.55 20.63 -1.51
C GLY A 64 9.86 21.06 -0.22
N ARG A 65 9.45 20.09 0.62
CA ARG A 65 8.96 20.38 1.97
C ARG A 65 10.09 20.72 2.90
N LYS A 66 9.75 21.40 4.01
CA LYS A 66 10.73 21.78 5.03
C LYS A 66 11.42 20.56 5.65
N ILE A 67 10.67 19.52 6.00
CA ILE A 67 11.19 18.28 6.59
C ILE A 67 12.21 17.57 5.67
N ASP A 68 11.98 17.58 4.36
CA ASP A 68 12.90 17.01 3.37
C ASP A 68 14.18 17.87 3.22
N PHE A 69 14.05 19.20 3.33
CA PHE A 69 15.21 20.10 3.34
C PHE A 69 16.06 19.96 4.61
N ASP A 70 15.44 19.71 5.75
CA ASP A 70 16.15 19.50 7.01
C ASP A 70 17.03 18.24 6.97
N ASP A 71 16.60 17.19 6.27
CA ASP A 71 17.44 16.02 6.00
C ASP A 71 18.68 16.41 5.18
N LEU A 72 18.50 17.23 4.13
CA LEU A 72 19.62 17.73 3.34
C LEU A 72 20.60 18.52 4.21
N VAL A 73 20.09 19.41 5.07
CA VAL A 73 20.91 20.19 5.99
C VAL A 73 21.71 19.28 6.91
N ASN A 74 21.09 18.25 7.46
CA ASN A 74 21.75 17.30 8.35
C ASN A 74 22.87 16.53 7.64
N ILE A 75 22.65 16.03 6.42
CA ILE A 75 23.65 15.30 5.63
C ILE A 75 24.85 16.20 5.26
N PHE A 76 24.58 17.45 4.92
CA PHE A 76 25.64 18.38 4.51
C PHE A 76 26.27 19.16 5.67
N LYS A 77 25.82 18.90 6.92
CA LYS A 77 26.42 19.48 8.12
C LYS A 77 27.88 19.05 8.25
N GLY A 78 28.77 20.04 8.23
CA GLY A 78 30.22 19.79 8.32
C GLY A 78 30.94 19.59 7.00
N ILE A 79 30.25 19.57 5.87
CA ILE A 79 30.87 19.58 4.54
C ILE A 79 31.21 21.01 4.17
N SER A 80 32.51 21.34 4.25
CA SER A 80 33.03 22.67 3.92
C SER A 80 32.76 23.05 2.46
N ASN A 81 32.62 24.34 2.19
CA ASN A 81 32.37 24.89 0.85
C ASN A 81 31.04 24.43 0.19
N THR A 82 30.02 24.11 1.01
CA THR A 82 28.66 23.81 0.53
C THR A 82 27.70 24.90 1.01
N THR A 83 26.92 25.43 0.09
CA THR A 83 25.83 26.38 0.37
C THR A 83 24.48 25.72 0.03
N LEU A 84 23.56 25.75 0.99
CA LEU A 84 22.22 25.21 0.83
C LEU A 84 21.19 26.34 0.80
N GLU A 85 20.31 26.32 -0.18
CA GLU A 85 19.21 27.25 -0.32
C GLU A 85 17.88 26.50 -0.36
N TYR A 86 16.89 27.01 0.35
CA TYR A 86 15.57 26.41 0.45
C TYR A 86 14.52 27.18 -0.35
N VAL A 87 13.79 26.48 -1.19
CA VAL A 87 12.61 26.98 -1.90
C VAL A 87 11.39 26.18 -1.43
N PRO A 88 10.49 26.76 -0.64
CA PRO A 88 9.36 26.02 -0.07
C PRO A 88 8.34 25.62 -1.13
N ILE A 89 7.70 24.48 -0.90
CA ILE A 89 6.42 24.10 -1.54
C ILE A 89 5.32 24.12 -0.48
N LEU A 90 4.08 23.99 -0.92
CA LEU A 90 2.95 23.92 0.00
C LEU A 90 3.05 22.65 0.87
N GLU A 91 3.04 22.82 2.19
CA GLU A 91 3.14 21.72 3.15
C GLU A 91 1.92 20.79 3.12
N SER A 92 2.12 19.55 3.55
CA SER A 92 1.10 18.49 3.49
C SER A 92 -0.17 18.85 4.27
N GLU A 93 -0.02 19.42 5.46
CA GLU A 93 -1.16 19.85 6.28
C GLU A 93 -2.02 20.91 5.60
N GLU A 94 -1.38 21.89 4.93
CA GLU A 94 -2.11 22.93 4.21
C GLU A 94 -2.84 22.36 2.99
N ARG A 95 -2.24 21.37 2.32
CA ARG A 95 -2.87 20.66 1.19
C ARG A 95 -4.09 19.90 1.66
N ILE A 96 -4.02 19.16 2.77
CA ILE A 96 -5.18 18.48 3.37
C ILE A 96 -6.28 19.48 3.74
N LYS A 97 -5.93 20.60 4.38
CA LYS A 97 -6.91 21.64 4.71
C LYS A 97 -7.61 22.18 3.46
N LYS A 98 -6.88 22.38 2.36
CA LYS A 98 -7.46 22.82 1.08
C LYS A 98 -8.36 21.75 0.46
N LEU A 99 -7.92 20.48 0.45
CA LEU A 99 -8.72 19.35 -0.05
C LEU A 99 -10.01 19.17 0.76
N LYS A 100 -9.92 19.26 2.08
CA LYS A 100 -11.08 19.19 2.97
C LYS A 100 -12.09 20.30 2.70
N LYS A 101 -11.62 21.56 2.57
CA LYS A 101 -12.48 22.70 2.19
C LYS A 101 -13.11 22.51 0.81
N LEU A 102 -12.39 21.95 -0.14
CA LEU A 102 -12.91 21.64 -1.47
C LEU A 102 -14.02 20.57 -1.37
N PHE A 103 -13.78 19.49 -0.61
CA PHE A 103 -14.77 18.47 -0.38
C PHE A 103 -16.03 19.01 0.31
N GLU A 104 -15.88 19.84 1.36
CA GLU A 104 -17.01 20.50 2.02
C GLU A 104 -17.85 21.38 1.07
N LYS A 105 -17.19 22.08 0.13
CA LYS A 105 -17.89 22.83 -0.91
C LYS A 105 -18.65 21.93 -1.87
N ILE A 106 -18.03 20.80 -2.27
CA ILE A 106 -18.66 19.80 -3.12
C ILE A 106 -19.88 19.19 -2.43
N GLN A 107 -19.79 18.85 -1.14
CA GLN A 107 -20.91 18.32 -0.35
C GLN A 107 -22.09 19.30 -0.22
N LYS A 108 -21.83 20.61 -0.26
CA LYS A 108 -22.84 21.67 -0.25
C LYS A 108 -23.31 22.06 -1.66
N GLY A 109 -22.63 21.58 -2.68
CA GLY A 109 -22.94 21.88 -4.08
C GLY A 109 -24.11 21.06 -4.63
N PRO A 110 -24.45 21.23 -5.91
CA PRO A 110 -25.57 20.55 -6.56
C PRO A 110 -25.30 19.09 -6.95
N TYR A 111 -24.19 18.50 -6.54
CA TYR A 111 -23.68 17.21 -7.02
C TYR A 111 -24.11 16.06 -6.11
N GLU A 112 -25.32 15.51 -6.31
CA GLU A 112 -25.89 14.47 -5.44
C GLU A 112 -25.07 13.18 -5.46
N GLU A 113 -24.45 12.85 -6.60
CA GLU A 113 -23.62 11.64 -6.78
C GLU A 113 -22.36 11.67 -5.89
N LEU A 114 -21.85 12.87 -5.58
CA LEU A 114 -20.71 13.06 -4.67
C LEU A 114 -21.11 13.05 -3.19
N LYS A 115 -22.41 13.05 -2.88
CA LYS A 115 -22.94 13.00 -1.51
C LYS A 115 -23.26 11.58 -1.05
N THR A 116 -22.98 10.58 -1.88
CA THR A 116 -23.27 9.17 -1.54
C THR A 116 -22.50 8.74 -0.27
N PRO A 117 -23.08 7.83 0.55
CA PRO A 117 -22.42 7.32 1.75
C PRO A 117 -21.02 6.74 1.45
N LYS A 118 -20.84 6.08 0.30
CA LYS A 118 -19.56 5.52 -0.14
C LYS A 118 -18.50 6.59 -0.37
N VAL A 119 -18.85 7.69 -1.04
CA VAL A 119 -17.94 8.82 -1.27
C VAL A 119 -17.57 9.47 0.05
N LYS A 120 -18.55 9.70 0.92
CA LYS A 120 -18.31 10.28 2.23
C LYS A 120 -17.39 9.41 3.08
N GLU A 121 -17.65 8.11 3.17
CA GLU A 121 -16.81 7.15 3.89
C GLU A 121 -15.37 7.17 3.37
N TYR A 122 -15.19 7.22 2.06
CA TYR A 122 -13.87 7.27 1.44
C TYR A 122 -13.11 8.54 1.86
N PHE A 123 -13.75 9.70 1.82
CA PHE A 123 -13.14 10.96 2.24
C PHE A 123 -12.92 11.03 3.75
N ASP A 124 -13.84 10.52 4.55
CA ASP A 124 -13.66 10.43 6.00
C ASP A 124 -12.43 9.59 6.36
N LYS A 125 -12.22 8.46 5.70
CA LYS A 125 -11.00 7.65 5.84
C LYS A 125 -9.74 8.40 5.37
N THR A 126 -9.81 9.09 4.25
CA THR A 126 -8.68 9.86 3.71
C THR A 126 -8.30 11.02 4.61
N PHE A 127 -9.29 11.74 5.15
CA PHE A 127 -9.08 12.88 6.05
C PHE A 127 -8.93 12.49 7.53
N SER A 128 -9.09 11.21 7.87
CA SER A 128 -8.80 10.73 9.22
C SER A 128 -7.33 11.01 9.56
N SER A 129 -7.05 11.25 10.81
CA SER A 129 -5.66 11.35 11.27
C SER A 129 -4.96 9.99 11.33
N GLU A 130 -5.68 8.89 11.12
CA GLU A 130 -5.17 7.53 11.23
C GLU A 130 -4.40 7.09 9.99
N PHE A 131 -3.31 6.38 10.19
CA PHE A 131 -2.57 5.68 9.14
C PHE A 131 -2.47 4.20 9.49
N GLU A 132 -3.05 3.36 8.63
CA GLU A 132 -3.11 1.92 8.86
C GLU A 132 -1.84 1.22 8.34
N ILE A 133 -1.25 0.38 9.20
CA ILE A 133 -0.16 -0.55 8.86
C ILE A 133 -0.69 -1.97 9.09
N GLY A 134 -0.80 -2.74 8.03
CA GLY A 134 -1.21 -4.14 8.10
C GLY A 134 -0.02 -5.04 8.44
N VAL A 135 -0.16 -5.90 9.43
CA VAL A 135 0.84 -6.91 9.76
C VAL A 135 0.36 -8.26 9.26
N VAL A 136 1.03 -8.77 8.25
CA VAL A 136 0.69 -10.01 7.55
C VAL A 136 1.79 -11.03 7.75
N ALA A 137 1.44 -12.28 7.94
CA ALA A 137 2.42 -13.33 8.13
C ALA A 137 1.81 -14.70 7.88
N THR A 138 2.64 -15.66 7.52
CA THR A 138 2.27 -17.08 7.60
C THR A 138 2.35 -17.59 9.03
N VAL A 139 1.83 -18.80 9.23
CA VAL A 139 1.82 -19.44 10.56
C VAL A 139 3.26 -19.60 11.06
N SER A 140 3.46 -19.33 12.36
CA SER A 140 4.75 -19.48 13.05
C SER A 140 5.90 -18.57 12.58
N SER A 141 5.64 -17.52 11.83
CA SER A 141 6.67 -16.52 11.45
C SER A 141 7.07 -15.58 12.60
N GLY A 142 6.30 -15.55 13.69
CA GLY A 142 6.53 -14.68 14.84
C GLY A 142 5.81 -13.32 14.76
N LYS A 143 4.70 -13.23 14.02
CA LYS A 143 3.87 -12.02 13.90
C LYS A 143 3.44 -11.44 15.25
N SER A 144 2.82 -12.27 16.11
CA SER A 144 2.39 -11.82 17.45
C SER A 144 3.57 -11.40 18.32
N THR A 145 4.71 -12.10 18.21
CA THR A 145 5.94 -11.74 18.91
C THR A 145 6.46 -10.38 18.45
N LEU A 146 6.46 -10.11 17.12
CA LEU A 146 6.86 -8.83 16.57
C LEU A 146 5.91 -7.71 17.05
N LEU A 147 4.59 -7.92 16.97
CA LEU A 147 3.63 -6.96 17.48
C LEU A 147 3.84 -6.68 18.97
N ASN A 148 3.99 -7.71 19.79
CA ASN A 148 4.27 -7.57 21.22
C ASN A 148 5.59 -6.83 21.49
N SER A 149 6.63 -7.08 20.69
CA SER A 149 7.89 -6.35 20.82
C SER A 149 7.73 -4.86 20.52
N ILE A 150 6.96 -4.51 19.49
CA ILE A 150 6.62 -3.11 19.14
C ILE A 150 5.74 -2.46 20.23
N LEU A 151 4.79 -3.21 20.80
CA LEU A 151 3.96 -2.72 21.92
C LEU A 151 4.78 -2.59 23.20
N GLY A 152 5.93 -3.27 23.30
CA GLY A 152 6.75 -3.35 24.50
C GLY A 152 6.08 -4.15 25.60
N ARG A 153 5.11 -5.00 25.28
CA ARG A 153 4.33 -5.80 26.23
C ARG A 153 3.79 -7.07 25.55
N ASP A 154 3.82 -8.19 26.27
CA ASP A 154 3.25 -9.47 25.81
C ASP A 154 1.72 -9.46 25.98
N LEU A 155 1.04 -8.78 25.05
CA LEU A 155 -0.40 -8.57 25.05
C LEU A 155 -1.11 -9.48 24.03
N ILE A 156 -0.60 -9.53 22.80
CA ILE A 156 -1.21 -10.32 21.73
C ILE A 156 -0.88 -11.80 21.94
N PRO A 157 -1.88 -12.69 22.04
CA PRO A 157 -1.62 -14.09 22.31
C PRO A 157 -0.86 -14.74 21.16
N ALA A 158 0.30 -15.33 21.47
CA ALA A 158 1.08 -16.16 20.55
C ALA A 158 0.67 -17.62 20.73
N LYS A 159 -0.17 -18.16 19.83
CA LYS A 159 -0.56 -19.58 19.90
C LYS A 159 -0.05 -20.33 18.66
N ASN A 160 0.51 -21.52 18.92
CA ASN A 160 0.90 -22.49 17.90
C ASN A 160 -0.30 -23.25 17.30
N GLN A 161 -1.50 -23.10 17.84
CA GLN A 161 -2.73 -23.72 17.35
C GLN A 161 -3.62 -22.68 16.71
N ALA A 162 -4.23 -23.08 15.61
CA ALA A 162 -5.19 -22.31 14.83
C ALA A 162 -6.41 -21.93 15.68
N CYS A 163 -6.31 -20.80 16.38
CA CYS A 163 -7.48 -20.16 16.97
C CYS A 163 -8.12 -19.26 15.92
N THR A 164 -9.45 -19.12 15.99
CA THR A 164 -10.21 -18.10 15.25
C THR A 164 -9.68 -16.72 15.62
N ALA A 165 -8.60 -16.32 14.98
CA ALA A 165 -8.03 -15.02 15.21
C ALA A 165 -8.93 -13.96 14.55
N LYS A 166 -9.39 -13.02 15.34
CA LYS A 166 -10.19 -11.88 14.90
C LYS A 166 -9.26 -10.81 14.36
N ILE A 167 -9.77 -9.94 13.48
CA ILE A 167 -9.03 -8.73 13.15
C ILE A 167 -8.92 -7.88 14.41
N SER A 168 -7.68 -7.60 14.80
CA SER A 168 -7.40 -6.66 15.87
C SER A 168 -6.83 -5.38 15.30
N LYS A 169 -7.41 -4.24 15.62
CA LYS A 169 -6.88 -2.92 15.32
C LYS A 169 -6.27 -2.32 16.58
N ILE A 170 -5.00 -1.95 16.52
CA ILE A 170 -4.26 -1.38 17.63
C ILE A 170 -4.01 0.09 17.33
N PHE A 171 -4.68 0.96 18.07
CA PHE A 171 -4.59 2.40 17.95
C PHE A 171 -3.51 2.95 18.87
N ASN A 172 -2.53 3.66 18.33
CA ASN A 172 -1.53 4.35 19.12
C ASN A 172 -2.11 5.58 19.82
N GLU A 173 -2.23 5.51 21.14
CA GLU A 173 -2.67 6.59 22.01
C GLU A 173 -1.59 6.96 23.02
N ASN A 174 -0.83 8.02 22.72
CA ASN A 174 0.31 8.46 23.52
C ASN A 174 -0.02 8.82 24.99
N SER A 175 -1.28 9.17 25.28
CA SER A 175 -1.75 9.56 26.61
C SER A 175 -2.04 8.38 27.53
N LYS A 176 -2.14 7.15 27.03
CA LYS A 176 -2.48 5.97 27.82
C LYS A 176 -1.24 5.26 28.35
N GLN A 177 -1.25 4.91 29.64
CA GLN A 177 -0.22 4.07 30.25
C GLN A 177 -0.55 2.57 30.11
N ASN A 178 -1.83 2.21 30.22
CA ASN A 178 -2.31 0.84 30.06
C ASN A 178 -3.08 0.67 28.75
N PHE A 179 -3.15 -0.56 28.27
CA PHE A 179 -3.96 -0.90 27.11
C PHE A 179 -5.43 -1.06 27.52
N SER A 180 -6.33 -0.48 26.75
CA SER A 180 -7.78 -0.69 26.86
C SER A 180 -8.29 -1.35 25.59
N GLY A 181 -9.46 -1.98 25.64
CA GLY A 181 -10.00 -2.72 24.51
C GLY A 181 -11.50 -2.59 24.34
N LYS A 182 -11.96 -2.77 23.11
CA LYS A 182 -13.38 -2.86 22.75
C LYS A 182 -13.59 -4.04 21.81
N ALA A 183 -14.61 -4.85 22.11
CA ALA A 183 -15.00 -5.97 21.27
C ALA A 183 -16.34 -5.70 20.57
N PHE A 184 -16.42 -6.04 19.30
CA PHE A 184 -17.57 -5.74 18.46
C PHE A 184 -18.12 -6.99 17.75
N ASN A 185 -19.43 -6.94 17.50
CA ASN A 185 -20.08 -7.72 16.46
C ASN A 185 -20.56 -6.73 15.38
N ASN A 186 -19.87 -6.70 14.25
CA ASN A 186 -20.02 -5.67 13.22
C ASN A 186 -19.86 -4.25 13.82
N GLN A 187 -20.95 -3.48 13.90
CA GLN A 187 -20.95 -2.14 14.47
C GLN A 187 -21.40 -2.11 15.93
N LYS A 188 -21.92 -3.24 16.49
CA LYS A 188 -22.43 -3.29 17.85
C LYS A 188 -21.30 -3.56 18.82
N LEU A 189 -21.09 -2.65 19.77
CA LEU A 189 -20.20 -2.86 20.91
C LEU A 189 -20.77 -3.97 21.80
N LEU A 190 -19.97 -5.00 22.07
CA LEU A 190 -20.32 -6.12 22.95
C LEU A 190 -19.70 -5.92 24.34
N GLU A 191 -18.42 -5.53 24.37
CA GLU A 191 -17.66 -5.49 25.62
C GLU A 191 -16.59 -4.37 25.56
N GLU A 192 -16.27 -3.77 26.70
CA GLU A 192 -15.23 -2.74 26.83
C GLU A 192 -14.34 -3.03 28.05
N PHE A 193 -13.04 -2.97 27.86
CA PHE A 193 -12.00 -3.24 28.85
C PHE A 193 -11.22 -1.96 29.14
N LYS A 194 -11.16 -1.53 30.38
CA LYS A 194 -10.34 -0.38 30.81
C LYS A 194 -8.86 -0.73 30.93
N ASP A 195 -8.58 -1.97 31.35
CA ASP A 195 -7.24 -2.57 31.43
C ASP A 195 -7.31 -3.93 30.75
N LEU A 196 -6.83 -3.97 29.51
CA LEU A 196 -6.93 -5.15 28.65
C LEU A 196 -5.72 -6.05 28.89
N THR A 197 -5.99 -7.31 29.21
CA THR A 197 -4.97 -8.32 29.44
C THR A 197 -4.87 -9.32 28.28
N GLN A 198 -3.79 -10.10 28.26
CA GLN A 198 -3.63 -11.19 27.30
C GLN A 198 -4.74 -12.24 27.43
N ASN A 199 -5.18 -12.54 28.68
CA ASN A 199 -6.25 -13.49 28.92
C ASN A 199 -7.60 -13.02 28.36
N ASP A 200 -7.90 -11.73 28.45
CA ASP A 200 -9.10 -11.15 27.85
C ASP A 200 -9.07 -11.33 26.33
N LEU A 201 -7.93 -11.09 25.69
CA LEU A 201 -7.77 -11.29 24.24
C LEU A 201 -7.91 -12.77 23.85
N VAL A 202 -7.44 -13.70 24.68
CA VAL A 202 -7.67 -15.14 24.46
C VAL A 202 -9.17 -15.44 24.46
N GLN A 203 -9.90 -14.97 25.49
CA GLN A 203 -11.35 -15.17 25.60
C GLN A 203 -12.12 -14.52 24.45
N LEU A 204 -11.76 -13.29 24.07
CA LEU A 204 -12.36 -12.60 22.94
C LEU A 204 -12.12 -13.33 21.62
N ASN A 205 -10.94 -13.90 21.42
CA ASN A 205 -10.63 -14.69 20.23
C ASN A 205 -11.45 -15.99 20.15
N GLU A 206 -11.80 -16.59 21.28
CA GLU A 206 -12.61 -17.79 21.37
C GLU A 206 -14.12 -17.50 21.24
N ASN A 207 -14.57 -16.28 21.50
CA ASN A 207 -15.97 -15.90 21.48
C ASN A 207 -16.50 -15.78 20.04
N PRO A 208 -17.42 -16.65 19.56
CA PRO A 208 -17.90 -16.64 18.16
C PRO A 208 -18.71 -15.39 17.81
N ASN A 209 -19.21 -14.66 18.80
CA ASN A 209 -19.97 -13.43 18.58
C ASN A 209 -19.09 -12.21 18.37
N VAL A 210 -17.78 -12.29 18.64
CA VAL A 210 -16.84 -11.21 18.39
C VAL A 210 -16.26 -11.38 16.98
N ASN A 211 -16.29 -10.33 16.17
CA ASN A 211 -15.66 -10.34 14.85
C ASN A 211 -14.57 -9.27 14.69
N ARG A 212 -14.53 -8.26 15.58
CA ARG A 212 -13.51 -7.21 15.57
C ARG A 212 -13.13 -6.83 17.00
N ILE A 213 -11.83 -6.62 17.21
CA ILE A 213 -11.27 -6.14 18.46
C ILE A 213 -10.52 -4.83 18.18
N GLU A 214 -10.76 -3.81 18.98
CA GLU A 214 -10.03 -2.56 18.95
C GLU A 214 -9.25 -2.42 20.27
N ILE A 215 -7.96 -2.17 20.15
CA ILE A 215 -7.01 -2.05 21.25
C ILE A 215 -6.45 -0.64 21.23
N PHE A 216 -6.44 0.04 22.36
CA PHE A 216 -5.98 1.42 22.49
C PHE A 216 -4.87 1.46 23.54
N GLY A 217 -3.69 1.94 23.15
CA GLY A 217 -2.55 2.03 24.05
C GLY A 217 -1.35 2.69 23.40
N LYS A 218 -0.32 2.95 24.18
CA LYS A 218 0.90 3.61 23.72
C LYS A 218 1.82 2.61 23.03
N VAL A 219 2.17 2.88 21.78
CA VAL A 219 3.29 2.24 21.08
C VAL A 219 4.55 3.08 21.36
N LYS A 220 5.51 2.50 22.11
CA LYS A 220 6.58 3.30 22.77
C LYS A 220 7.47 4.08 21.82
N ASN A 221 7.98 3.44 20.79
CA ASN A 221 9.10 3.96 20.00
C ASN A 221 8.70 4.43 18.60
N ILE A 222 7.40 4.44 18.30
CA ILE A 222 6.90 4.93 17.02
C ILE A 222 6.13 6.22 17.26
N HIS A 223 6.64 7.31 16.71
CA HIS A 223 6.11 8.64 16.90
C HIS A 223 5.78 9.30 15.57
N SER A 224 4.67 10.01 15.52
CA SER A 224 4.33 10.91 14.42
C SER A 224 3.38 11.98 14.91
N ASP A 225 3.68 13.23 14.59
CA ASP A 225 2.82 14.36 14.87
C ASP A 225 1.77 14.56 13.75
N GLU A 226 2.03 14.03 12.57
CA GLU A 226 1.17 14.21 11.38
C GLU A 226 0.02 13.20 11.33
N VAL A 227 0.26 11.94 11.73
CA VAL A 227 -0.74 10.87 11.65
C VAL A 227 -0.70 9.96 12.88
N LYS A 228 -1.85 9.40 13.25
CA LYS A 228 -1.97 8.40 14.29
C LYS A 228 -1.75 7.00 13.70
N LEU A 229 -0.82 6.25 14.25
CA LEU A 229 -0.59 4.87 13.86
C LEU A 229 -1.76 3.97 14.27
N VAL A 230 -2.21 3.14 13.34
CA VAL A 230 -3.11 2.01 13.59
C VAL A 230 -2.46 0.74 13.03
N LEU A 231 -2.04 -0.16 13.91
CA LEU A 231 -1.58 -1.48 13.49
C LEU A 231 -2.77 -2.41 13.31
N ILE A 232 -2.83 -3.12 12.18
CA ILE A 232 -3.88 -4.11 11.91
C ILE A 232 -3.23 -5.48 12.01
N ASP A 233 -3.59 -6.21 13.07
CA ASP A 233 -3.21 -7.61 13.22
C ASP A 233 -4.16 -8.48 12.39
N THR A 234 -3.62 -9.09 11.33
CA THR A 234 -4.40 -9.97 10.47
C THR A 234 -4.26 -11.42 10.91
N PRO A 235 -5.33 -12.21 10.84
CA PRO A 235 -5.22 -13.65 10.98
C PRO A 235 -4.27 -14.22 9.93
N GLY A 236 -3.43 -15.20 10.30
CA GLY A 236 -2.56 -15.88 9.33
C GLY A 236 -3.38 -16.56 8.22
N PRO A 237 -3.00 -16.44 6.93
CA PRO A 237 -3.80 -16.92 5.79
C PRO A 237 -3.97 -18.45 5.72
N ASN A 238 -3.19 -19.18 6.50
CA ASN A 238 -3.18 -20.66 6.50
C ASN A 238 -3.81 -21.27 7.74
N ASN A 239 -4.65 -20.53 8.44
CA ASN A 239 -5.43 -21.11 9.51
C ASN A 239 -6.52 -22.02 8.91
N ALA A 240 -6.28 -23.34 8.92
CA ALA A 240 -7.15 -24.35 8.30
C ALA A 240 -8.59 -24.34 8.83
N ASN A 241 -8.85 -23.65 9.91
CA ASN A 241 -10.15 -23.66 10.60
C ASN A 241 -11.00 -22.40 10.32
N ASP A 242 -10.46 -21.35 9.68
CA ASP A 242 -11.26 -20.16 9.37
C ASP A 242 -10.91 -19.58 7.99
N LEU A 243 -11.89 -19.67 7.16
CA LEU A 243 -11.86 -19.37 5.73
C LEU A 243 -11.91 -17.88 5.43
N ASN A 244 -12.35 -17.06 6.39
CA ASN A 244 -12.38 -15.61 6.25
C ASN A 244 -10.98 -14.98 6.36
N HIS A 245 -10.01 -15.67 6.97
CA HIS A 245 -8.66 -15.14 7.20
C HIS A 245 -7.91 -14.80 5.92
N LYS A 246 -8.01 -15.68 4.93
CA LYS A 246 -7.37 -15.46 3.64
C LYS A 246 -8.02 -14.30 2.91
N ALA A 247 -9.36 -14.26 2.90
CA ALA A 247 -10.12 -13.17 2.30
C ALA A 247 -9.77 -11.81 2.93
N LEU A 248 -9.67 -11.74 4.26
CA LEU A 248 -9.30 -10.52 4.98
C LEU A 248 -7.88 -10.03 4.68
N THR A 249 -6.93 -10.96 4.57
CA THR A 249 -5.56 -10.61 4.18
C THR A 249 -5.51 -10.08 2.75
N TYR A 250 -6.22 -10.74 1.82
CA TYR A 250 -6.33 -10.25 0.44
C TYR A 250 -7.08 -8.93 0.34
N GLU A 251 -8.16 -8.75 1.10
CA GLU A 251 -8.86 -7.47 1.18
C GLU A 251 -7.93 -6.35 1.64
N LEU A 252 -7.10 -6.59 2.66
CA LEU A 252 -6.12 -5.60 3.13
C LEU A 252 -5.07 -5.26 2.06
N ILE A 253 -4.58 -6.26 1.33
CA ILE A 253 -3.60 -6.08 0.24
C ILE A 253 -4.23 -5.35 -0.95
N ALA A 254 -5.50 -5.64 -1.28
CA ALA A 254 -6.22 -5.09 -2.43
C ALA A 254 -6.97 -3.79 -2.14
N LYS A 255 -7.01 -3.32 -0.88
CA LYS A 255 -7.74 -2.08 -0.51
C LYS A 255 -7.34 -0.89 -1.37
N ASP A 256 -8.32 -0.13 -1.80
CA ASP A 256 -8.12 1.07 -2.64
C ASP A 256 -7.20 2.10 -1.96
N TYR A 257 -7.24 2.22 -0.64
CA TYR A 257 -6.37 3.13 0.11
C TYR A 257 -4.98 2.56 0.46
N LYS A 258 -4.66 1.34 0.01
CA LYS A 258 -3.33 0.70 0.05
C LYS A 258 -2.52 0.98 1.34
N PRO A 259 -2.82 0.33 2.48
CA PRO A 259 -2.07 0.50 3.71
C PRO A 259 -0.61 0.04 3.52
N LEU A 260 0.29 0.52 4.37
CA LEU A 260 1.63 -0.06 4.48
C LEU A 260 1.50 -1.49 5.02
N ILE A 261 2.25 -2.42 4.46
CA ILE A 261 2.20 -3.84 4.83
C ILE A 261 3.56 -4.27 5.40
N LEU A 262 3.56 -4.72 6.64
CA LEU A 262 4.67 -5.45 7.22
C LEU A 262 4.43 -6.94 6.98
N TYR A 263 5.17 -7.55 6.08
CA TYR A 263 5.11 -8.98 5.81
C TYR A 263 6.18 -9.70 6.62
N VAL A 264 5.76 -10.47 7.63
CA VAL A 264 6.69 -11.15 8.53
C VAL A 264 7.03 -12.54 7.99
N LEU A 265 8.29 -12.74 7.68
CA LEU A 265 8.89 -13.99 7.22
C LEU A 265 9.71 -14.65 8.33
N ASN A 266 9.68 -15.97 8.37
CA ASN A 266 10.64 -16.74 9.16
C ASN A 266 11.86 -17.09 8.29
N TYR A 267 13.07 -16.61 8.65
CA TYR A 267 14.26 -16.84 7.83
C TYR A 267 14.59 -18.31 7.64
N GLN A 268 14.23 -19.17 8.61
CA GLN A 268 14.46 -20.61 8.56
C GLN A 268 13.48 -21.36 7.64
N GLN A 269 12.41 -20.71 7.21
CA GLN A 269 11.31 -21.32 6.48
C GLN A 269 11.01 -20.60 5.17
N LEU A 270 12.01 -19.98 4.56
CA LEU A 270 11.85 -19.34 3.26
C LEU A 270 11.48 -20.35 2.18
N GLY A 271 10.49 -20.02 1.36
CA GLY A 271 10.11 -20.86 0.22
C GLY A 271 9.15 -22.01 0.53
N ILE A 272 8.61 -22.12 1.74
CA ILE A 272 7.55 -23.08 2.05
C ILE A 272 6.30 -22.73 1.23
N THR A 273 5.60 -23.76 0.76
CA THR A 273 4.49 -23.69 -0.22
C THR A 273 3.40 -22.68 0.16
N ASP A 274 3.18 -22.50 1.45
CA ASP A 274 2.12 -21.62 1.97
C ASP A 274 2.43 -20.14 1.82
N ASP A 275 3.71 -19.75 1.99
CA ASP A 275 4.19 -18.38 1.77
C ASP A 275 4.20 -18.04 0.28
N LYS A 276 4.62 -18.99 -0.54
CA LYS A 276 4.89 -18.78 -1.96
C LYS A 276 3.67 -18.23 -2.70
N LYS A 277 2.50 -18.83 -2.49
CA LYS A 277 1.27 -18.41 -3.20
C LYS A 277 0.86 -16.98 -2.84
N LEU A 278 0.91 -16.62 -1.56
CA LEU A 278 0.56 -15.27 -1.10
C LEU A 278 1.56 -14.25 -1.62
N LEU A 279 2.85 -14.57 -1.60
CA LEU A 279 3.92 -13.71 -2.11
C LEU A 279 3.85 -13.56 -3.64
N GLU A 280 3.52 -14.62 -4.39
CA GLU A 280 3.24 -14.53 -5.84
C GLU A 280 2.06 -13.59 -6.13
N ASP A 281 1.02 -13.62 -5.32
CA ASP A 281 -0.13 -12.74 -5.49
C ASP A 281 0.20 -11.29 -5.13
N ILE A 282 1.04 -11.08 -4.10
CA ILE A 282 1.62 -9.75 -3.79
C ILE A 282 2.51 -9.26 -4.94
N GLY A 283 3.37 -10.12 -5.49
CA GLY A 283 4.22 -9.79 -6.64
C GLY A 283 3.41 -9.37 -7.86
N LYS A 284 2.31 -10.06 -8.15
CA LYS A 284 1.36 -9.66 -9.20
C LYS A 284 0.71 -8.32 -8.91
N GLU A 285 0.31 -8.06 -7.65
CA GLU A 285 -0.28 -6.77 -7.26
C GLU A 285 0.72 -5.62 -7.43
N ILE A 286 1.97 -5.83 -7.05
CA ILE A 286 3.07 -4.87 -7.26
C ILE A 286 3.29 -4.60 -8.75
N GLY A 287 3.29 -5.66 -9.58
CA GLY A 287 3.59 -5.57 -11.01
C GLY A 287 2.47 -5.00 -11.89
N LYS A 288 1.23 -4.99 -11.43
CA LYS A 288 0.04 -4.63 -12.24
C LYS A 288 0.07 -3.24 -12.86
N ASN A 289 0.74 -2.28 -12.26
CA ASN A 289 0.69 -0.87 -12.69
C ASN A 289 2.02 -0.33 -13.23
N GLY A 290 3.10 -1.13 -13.23
CA GLY A 290 4.45 -0.60 -13.52
C GLY A 290 4.87 0.50 -12.54
N ASP A 291 4.15 0.66 -11.44
CA ASP A 291 4.34 1.70 -10.44
C ASP A 291 5.31 1.19 -9.37
N THR A 292 6.53 1.68 -9.42
CA THR A 292 7.57 1.39 -8.41
C THR A 292 7.10 1.73 -6.98
N GLN A 293 6.14 2.64 -6.84
CA GLN A 293 5.54 3.03 -5.56
C GLN A 293 4.70 1.90 -4.91
N ASN A 294 4.16 0.98 -5.70
CA ASN A 294 3.43 -0.16 -5.15
C ASN A 294 4.35 -1.15 -4.41
N SER A 295 5.62 -1.26 -4.78
CA SER A 295 6.59 -2.12 -4.08
C SER A 295 6.98 -1.54 -2.72
N GLU A 296 7.09 -0.23 -2.62
CA GLU A 296 7.57 0.47 -1.42
C GLU A 296 6.60 0.46 -0.23
N ARG A 297 5.34 0.04 -0.45
CA ARG A 297 4.37 -0.18 0.62
C ARG A 297 4.49 -1.55 1.30
N PHE A 298 5.37 -2.43 0.81
CA PHE A 298 5.64 -3.73 1.40
C PHE A 298 7.02 -3.75 2.04
N ILE A 299 7.06 -3.97 3.34
CA ILE A 299 8.27 -4.18 4.12
C ILE A 299 8.31 -5.64 4.53
N PHE A 300 9.37 -6.34 4.16
CA PHE A 300 9.57 -7.75 4.50
C PHE A 300 10.41 -7.84 5.78
N VAL A 301 9.76 -8.16 6.88
CA VAL A 301 10.42 -8.34 8.17
C VAL A 301 10.90 -9.79 8.25
N LEU A 302 12.21 -9.99 8.10
CA LEU A 302 12.82 -11.31 8.18
C LEU A 302 13.14 -11.63 9.66
N ASN A 303 12.21 -12.32 10.31
CA ASN A 303 12.23 -12.51 11.75
C ASN A 303 12.93 -13.81 12.19
N LYS A 304 13.16 -13.93 13.51
CA LYS A 304 13.78 -15.03 14.24
C LYS A 304 15.31 -15.12 14.08
N PHE A 305 15.96 -14.00 13.79
CA PHE A 305 17.43 -13.98 13.69
C PHE A 305 18.14 -14.33 15.00
N ASP A 306 17.44 -14.28 16.13
CA ASP A 306 17.96 -14.79 17.41
C ASP A 306 18.33 -16.29 17.38
N SER A 307 17.67 -17.10 16.55
CA SER A 307 18.02 -18.51 16.40
C SER A 307 19.20 -18.75 15.47
N LYS A 308 19.66 -17.73 14.73
CA LYS A 308 20.82 -17.83 13.86
C LYS A 308 22.14 -17.95 14.64
N PHE A 309 22.17 -17.39 15.83
CA PHE A 309 23.34 -17.40 16.70
C PHE A 309 23.44 -18.69 17.53
N GLU A 310 22.41 -19.55 17.47
CA GLU A 310 22.38 -20.84 18.19
C GLU A 310 23.08 -21.97 17.43
N SER A 311 23.43 -21.77 16.16
CA SER A 311 24.02 -22.80 15.27
C SER A 311 25.34 -22.34 14.66
N THR A 312 26.38 -23.15 14.83
CA THR A 312 27.71 -22.91 14.22
C THR A 312 27.76 -23.18 12.72
N ASN A 313 26.73 -23.79 12.14
CA ASN A 313 26.65 -24.18 10.73
C ASN A 313 25.73 -23.29 9.89
N ASP A 314 25.21 -22.20 10.46
CA ASP A 314 24.33 -21.29 9.72
C ASP A 314 25.11 -20.43 8.72
N ASP A 315 24.45 -20.16 7.59
CA ASP A 315 24.98 -19.24 6.58
C ASP A 315 25.22 -17.84 7.17
N PRO A 316 26.24 -17.09 6.69
CA PRO A 316 26.42 -15.67 7.07
C PRO A 316 25.15 -14.85 6.88
N ILE A 317 24.98 -13.78 7.67
CA ILE A 317 23.80 -12.89 7.63
C ILE A 317 23.57 -12.38 6.20
N GLU A 318 24.63 -11.89 5.54
CA GLU A 318 24.57 -11.39 4.17
C GLU A 318 24.02 -12.44 3.19
N LYS A 319 24.48 -13.69 3.28
CA LYS A 319 23.99 -14.79 2.44
C LYS A 319 22.52 -15.11 2.72
N THR A 320 22.11 -15.07 3.97
CA THR A 320 20.70 -15.29 4.37
C THR A 320 19.80 -14.23 3.78
N ILE A 321 20.18 -12.96 3.89
CA ILE A 321 19.42 -11.82 3.34
C ILE A 321 19.40 -11.87 1.80
N SER A 322 20.56 -12.17 1.18
CA SER A 322 20.64 -12.35 -0.28
C SER A 322 19.73 -13.48 -0.76
N THR A 323 19.65 -14.58 -0.01
CA THR A 323 18.74 -15.71 -0.32
C THR A 323 17.28 -15.28 -0.21
N ALA A 324 16.92 -14.55 0.85
CA ALA A 324 15.57 -14.00 1.01
C ALA A 324 15.21 -13.04 -0.13
N LYS A 325 16.14 -12.17 -0.53
CA LYS A 325 15.98 -11.25 -1.65
C LYS A 325 15.71 -11.99 -2.95
N LYS A 326 16.56 -12.95 -3.30
CA LYS A 326 16.39 -13.80 -4.50
C LYS A 326 15.06 -14.55 -4.50
N TYR A 327 14.65 -15.05 -3.33
CA TYR A 327 13.36 -15.71 -3.19
C TYR A 327 12.20 -14.75 -3.48
N LEU A 328 12.20 -13.56 -2.90
CA LEU A 328 11.17 -12.53 -3.14
C LEU A 328 11.16 -12.07 -4.61
N GLU A 329 12.33 -11.89 -5.21
CA GLU A 329 12.47 -11.57 -6.63
C GLU A 329 11.91 -12.68 -7.54
N SER A 330 12.12 -13.94 -7.17
CA SER A 330 11.61 -15.10 -7.92
C SER A 330 10.08 -15.18 -7.97
N VAL A 331 9.39 -14.56 -7.02
CA VAL A 331 7.93 -14.46 -6.97
C VAL A 331 7.41 -13.12 -7.49
N GLY A 332 8.25 -12.33 -8.16
CA GLY A 332 7.89 -11.08 -8.83
C GLY A 332 7.95 -9.83 -7.96
N ILE A 333 8.56 -9.90 -6.77
CA ILE A 333 8.76 -8.76 -5.87
C ILE A 333 10.17 -8.21 -6.10
N ASN A 334 10.30 -7.24 -6.98
CA ASN A 334 11.57 -6.64 -7.34
C ASN A 334 12.03 -5.59 -6.31
N ASN A 335 13.33 -5.60 -5.97
CA ASN A 335 13.95 -4.70 -5.00
C ASN A 335 13.18 -4.64 -3.66
N PRO A 336 12.95 -5.78 -2.98
CA PRO A 336 12.20 -5.82 -1.73
C PRO A 336 12.96 -5.09 -0.62
N ILE A 337 12.26 -4.33 0.22
CA ILE A 337 12.80 -3.77 1.46
C ILE A 337 12.78 -4.88 2.51
N ILE A 338 13.97 -5.36 2.91
CA ILE A 338 14.13 -6.45 3.86
C ILE A 338 14.73 -5.90 5.15
N ILE A 339 14.06 -6.16 6.28
CA ILE A 339 14.51 -5.77 7.61
C ILE A 339 14.63 -7.04 8.47
N PRO A 340 15.85 -7.51 8.74
CA PRO A 340 16.08 -8.63 9.65
C PRO A 340 15.77 -8.23 11.10
N THR A 341 15.15 -9.13 11.86
CA THR A 341 14.77 -8.88 13.25
C THR A 341 14.86 -10.12 14.14
N SER A 342 15.09 -9.88 15.43
CA SER A 342 14.99 -10.82 16.54
C SER A 342 13.89 -10.34 17.48
N ALA A 343 12.64 -10.45 17.05
CA ALA A 343 11.51 -9.91 17.77
C ALA A 343 11.34 -10.49 19.18
N MET A 344 11.72 -11.76 19.40
CA MET A 344 11.68 -12.41 20.71
C MET A 344 12.67 -11.74 21.67
N THR A 345 13.89 -11.46 21.25
CA THR A 345 14.90 -10.79 22.08
C THR A 345 14.42 -9.40 22.50
N ALA A 346 13.93 -8.61 21.55
CA ALA A 346 13.37 -7.29 21.86
C ALA A 346 12.21 -7.38 22.87
N LEU A 347 11.29 -8.33 22.70
CA LEU A 347 10.17 -8.54 23.61
C LEU A 347 10.65 -8.94 25.03
N LEU A 348 11.59 -9.88 25.11
CA LEU A 348 12.15 -10.31 26.39
C LEU A 348 12.83 -9.19 27.17
N ILE A 349 13.45 -8.24 26.46
CA ILE A 349 14.08 -7.06 27.08
C ILE A 349 13.03 -6.05 27.54
N ARG A 350 11.97 -5.85 26.77
CA ARG A 350 10.96 -4.79 26.99
C ARG A 350 9.88 -5.17 27.99
N GLU A 351 9.58 -6.45 28.15
CA GLU A 351 8.49 -6.95 29.00
C GLU A 351 8.97 -7.26 30.43
N GLU A 352 8.64 -6.38 31.36
CA GLU A 352 9.10 -6.45 32.75
C GLU A 352 8.67 -7.73 33.48
N LYS A 353 7.49 -8.31 33.15
CA LYS A 353 7.02 -9.57 33.78
C LYS A 353 8.00 -10.73 33.60
N TYR A 354 8.82 -10.72 32.53
CA TYR A 354 9.82 -11.74 32.28
C TYR A 354 11.05 -11.65 33.22
N LEU A 355 11.19 -10.55 33.95
CA LEU A 355 12.20 -10.41 35.00
C LEU A 355 11.83 -11.17 36.26
N GLU A 356 10.54 -11.45 36.48
CA GLU A 356 10.04 -12.18 37.66
C GLU A 356 10.01 -13.69 37.42
N ASP A 357 9.74 -14.14 36.18
CA ASP A 357 9.76 -15.56 35.81
C ASP A 357 11.19 -16.06 35.64
N LYS A 358 11.62 -17.00 36.50
CA LYS A 358 13.00 -17.57 36.49
C LYS A 358 13.39 -18.19 35.16
N LYS A 359 12.46 -18.87 34.47
CA LYS A 359 12.73 -19.51 33.17
C LYS A 359 12.89 -18.46 32.09
N MET A 360 11.98 -17.50 32.01
CA MET A 360 12.01 -16.43 31.01
C MET A 360 13.21 -15.51 31.24
N LYS A 361 13.55 -15.19 32.49
CA LYS A 361 14.76 -14.44 32.84
C LYS A 361 16.03 -15.13 32.34
N ARG A 362 16.13 -16.46 32.49
CA ARG A 362 17.27 -17.21 31.96
C ARG A 362 17.34 -17.15 30.44
N ILE A 363 16.20 -17.37 29.76
CA ILE A 363 16.14 -17.28 28.28
C ILE A 363 16.53 -15.88 27.82
N ARG A 364 16.00 -14.84 28.47
CA ARG A 364 16.35 -13.45 28.21
C ARG A 364 17.85 -13.19 28.30
N ASN A 365 18.47 -13.57 29.42
CA ASN A 365 19.89 -13.34 29.66
C ASN A 365 20.77 -14.08 28.62
N ASN A 366 20.41 -15.30 28.27
CA ASN A 366 21.13 -16.04 27.22
C ASN A 366 21.04 -15.32 25.86
N LYS A 367 19.85 -14.90 25.43
CA LYS A 367 19.70 -14.19 24.15
C LYS A 367 20.38 -12.83 24.12
N ILE A 368 20.46 -12.13 25.26
CA ILE A 368 21.25 -10.90 25.38
C ILE A 368 22.73 -11.22 25.21
N ALA A 369 23.24 -12.21 25.94
CA ALA A 369 24.65 -12.63 25.85
C ALA A 369 25.01 -13.06 24.43
N ASP A 370 24.19 -13.91 23.80
CA ASP A 370 24.38 -14.37 22.44
C ASP A 370 24.54 -13.22 21.42
N LEU A 371 23.69 -12.18 21.53
CA LEU A 371 23.79 -11.01 20.65
C LEU A 371 25.03 -10.15 20.94
N ILE A 372 25.40 -9.97 22.20
CA ILE A 372 26.56 -9.16 22.60
C ILE A 372 27.85 -9.86 22.21
N GLU A 373 28.01 -11.16 22.50
CA GLU A 373 29.20 -11.94 22.13
C GLU A 373 29.42 -11.96 20.61
N ASN A 374 28.35 -12.06 19.83
CA ASN A 374 28.46 -12.05 18.37
C ASN A 374 28.66 -10.65 17.78
N TYR A 375 28.34 -9.58 18.52
CA TYR A 375 28.51 -8.20 18.03
C TYR A 375 29.98 -7.79 17.88
N GLU A 376 30.90 -8.34 18.69
CA GLU A 376 32.34 -8.05 18.57
C GLU A 376 32.91 -8.45 17.18
N ASP A 377 32.26 -9.37 16.48
CA ASP A 377 32.50 -9.63 15.06
C ASP A 377 31.61 -8.70 14.22
N GLU A 378 32.22 -7.70 13.52
CA GLU A 378 31.51 -6.70 12.68
C GLU A 378 30.55 -7.33 11.67
N ASN A 379 30.71 -8.62 11.31
CA ASN A 379 29.86 -9.37 10.41
C ASN A 379 28.50 -9.75 11.02
N PHE A 380 28.31 -9.58 12.32
CA PHE A 380 27.08 -10.00 13.03
C PHE A 380 26.11 -8.86 13.38
N ASN A 381 26.42 -7.61 13.06
CA ASN A 381 25.48 -6.51 13.23
C ASN A 381 24.43 -6.54 12.11
N ILE A 382 23.22 -7.09 12.40
CA ILE A 382 22.14 -7.22 11.41
C ILE A 382 21.67 -5.87 10.84
N ASN A 383 21.87 -4.76 11.58
CA ASN A 383 21.47 -3.43 11.13
C ASN A 383 22.22 -3.00 9.87
N ASN A 384 23.47 -3.46 9.69
CA ASN A 384 24.29 -3.12 8.52
C ASN A 384 23.79 -3.77 7.21
N PHE A 385 22.90 -4.75 7.31
CA PHE A 385 22.36 -5.48 6.17
C PHE A 385 20.91 -5.10 5.84
N MET A 386 20.39 -4.03 6.45
CA MET A 386 19.04 -3.52 6.19
C MET A 386 19.02 -2.63 4.95
N GLU A 387 18.04 -2.82 4.10
CA GLU A 387 17.81 -1.95 2.93
C GLU A 387 16.87 -0.78 3.29
N ILE A 388 17.28 0.03 4.28
CA ILE A 388 16.57 1.21 4.77
C ILE A 388 17.48 2.45 4.66
N PRO A 389 16.97 3.69 4.83
CA PRO A 389 17.78 4.90 4.77
C PRO A 389 18.99 4.85 5.69
N ASN A 390 20.16 5.23 5.16
CA ASN A 390 21.45 5.17 5.88
C ASN A 390 21.44 6.00 7.17
N ASN A 391 20.73 7.13 7.21
CA ASN A 391 20.58 7.94 8.41
C ASN A 391 20.01 7.16 9.61
N ILE A 392 19.12 6.20 9.36
CA ILE A 392 18.56 5.32 10.41
C ILE A 392 19.63 4.36 10.90
N ILE A 393 20.34 3.71 9.96
CA ILE A 393 21.42 2.78 10.29
C ILE A 393 22.52 3.49 11.08
N GLU A 394 22.95 4.66 10.64
CA GLU A 394 23.95 5.49 11.30
C GLU A 394 23.51 5.89 12.73
N LYS A 395 22.24 6.32 12.88
CA LYS A 395 21.68 6.66 14.19
C LYS A 395 21.70 5.48 15.15
N ILE A 396 21.25 4.30 14.69
CA ILE A 396 21.24 3.07 15.51
C ILE A 396 22.68 2.65 15.86
N ASN A 397 23.60 2.68 14.90
CA ASN A 397 24.99 2.30 15.13
C ASN A 397 25.73 3.30 16.03
N GLN A 398 25.38 4.58 15.97
CA GLN A 398 25.91 5.58 16.89
C GLN A 398 25.42 5.32 18.31
N GLU A 399 24.12 5.12 18.52
CA GLU A 399 23.57 4.80 19.85
C GLU A 399 24.17 3.50 20.40
N LEU A 400 24.39 2.50 19.54
CA LEU A 400 25.01 1.23 19.91
C LEU A 400 26.44 1.42 20.45
N LYS A 401 27.21 2.35 19.88
CA LYS A 401 28.57 2.69 20.35
C LYS A 401 28.57 3.50 21.64
N GLU A 402 27.55 4.33 21.85
CA GLU A 402 27.48 5.24 23.00
C GLU A 402 26.88 4.55 24.24
N THR A 403 26.07 3.51 24.07
CA THR A 403 25.42 2.85 25.20
C THR A 403 26.32 1.79 25.86
N MET A 404 26.40 1.84 27.20
CA MET A 404 27.14 0.86 28.02
C MET A 404 26.24 -0.23 28.61
N LYS A 405 24.92 -0.18 28.34
CA LYS A 405 23.97 -1.15 28.87
C LYS A 405 23.81 -2.30 27.89
N GLU A 406 24.28 -3.48 28.25
CA GLU A 406 24.17 -4.70 27.42
C GLU A 406 22.73 -4.95 26.94
N GLU A 407 21.72 -4.75 27.79
CA GLU A 407 20.32 -4.89 27.42
C GLU A 407 19.93 -3.93 26.29
N ARG A 408 20.39 -2.68 26.34
CA ARG A 408 20.11 -1.71 25.27
C ARG A 408 20.91 -2.02 24.00
N GLN A 409 22.13 -2.49 24.13
CA GLN A 409 22.92 -2.96 23.00
C GLN A 409 22.22 -4.13 22.30
N ALA A 410 21.81 -5.16 23.07
CA ALA A 410 21.09 -6.30 22.53
C ALA A 410 19.73 -5.91 21.92
N GLU A 411 19.04 -4.93 22.50
CA GLU A 411 17.81 -4.38 21.94
C GLU A 411 18.07 -3.72 20.57
N LEU A 412 19.09 -2.89 20.46
CA LEU A 412 19.49 -2.25 19.20
C LEU A 412 19.92 -3.29 18.14
N LEU A 413 20.65 -4.32 18.57
CA LEU A 413 21.08 -5.44 17.72
C LEU A 413 19.93 -6.38 17.32
N SER A 414 18.77 -6.30 17.99
CA SER A 414 17.60 -7.09 17.62
C SER A 414 16.97 -6.65 16.29
N GLY A 415 17.34 -5.51 15.73
CA GLY A 415 16.77 -4.91 14.52
C GLY A 415 15.37 -4.30 14.70
N VAL A 416 14.69 -4.55 15.82
CA VAL A 416 13.36 -3.99 16.08
C VAL A 416 13.41 -2.46 16.22
N PRO A 417 14.36 -1.84 16.92
CA PRO A 417 14.49 -0.38 16.96
C PRO A 417 14.70 0.26 15.58
N ALA A 418 15.46 -0.38 14.70
CA ALA A 418 15.65 0.11 13.32
C ALA A 418 14.34 0.04 12.50
N LEU A 419 13.56 -1.03 12.67
CA LEU A 419 12.21 -1.13 12.09
C LEU A 419 11.28 -0.03 12.62
N GLU A 420 11.30 0.26 13.91
CA GLU A 420 10.49 1.31 14.55
C GLU A 420 10.86 2.71 14.04
N GLU A 421 12.17 2.99 13.92
CA GLU A 421 12.66 4.25 13.33
C GLU A 421 12.24 4.37 11.86
N TYR A 422 12.32 3.29 11.09
CA TYR A 422 11.86 3.28 9.71
C TYR A 422 10.35 3.54 9.59
N ILE A 423 9.54 2.93 10.46
CA ILE A 423 8.10 3.21 10.52
C ILE A 423 7.86 4.67 10.93
N THR A 424 8.58 5.19 11.92
CA THR A 424 8.49 6.58 12.38
C THR A 424 8.80 7.56 11.24
N GLU A 425 9.89 7.30 10.51
CA GLU A 425 10.26 8.11 9.35
C GLU A 425 9.18 8.03 8.25
N TYR A 426 8.64 6.83 8.01
CA TYR A 426 7.56 6.64 7.04
C TYR A 426 6.31 7.44 7.41
N LEU A 427 5.88 7.35 8.66
CA LEU A 427 4.70 8.09 9.17
C LEU A 427 4.88 9.60 9.07
N SER A 428 6.07 10.10 9.41
CA SER A 428 6.37 11.52 9.42
C SER A 428 6.58 12.12 8.02
N LYS A 429 7.15 11.34 7.09
CA LYS A 429 7.56 11.89 5.78
C LYS A 429 6.68 11.44 4.61
N TYR A 430 6.10 10.24 4.68
CA TYR A 430 5.43 9.62 3.52
C TYR A 430 3.95 9.35 3.72
N ALA A 431 3.49 9.08 4.95
CA ALA A 431 2.10 8.71 5.19
C ALA A 431 1.11 9.80 4.75
N LEU A 432 1.37 11.05 5.11
CA LEU A 432 0.51 12.16 4.75
C LEU A 432 0.58 12.53 3.26
N PRO A 433 1.75 12.63 2.62
CA PRO A 433 1.85 12.74 1.17
C PRO A 433 1.10 11.66 0.41
N GLU A 434 1.19 10.40 0.84
CA GLU A 434 0.48 9.29 0.19
C GLU A 434 -1.04 9.42 0.31
N LYS A 435 -1.54 9.79 1.49
CA LYS A 435 -2.97 10.10 1.68
C LYS A 435 -3.43 11.23 0.77
N ILE A 436 -2.64 12.30 0.66
CA ILE A 436 -2.95 13.45 -0.20
C ILE A 436 -2.97 13.03 -1.67
N LYS A 437 -1.99 12.23 -2.11
CA LYS A 437 -1.95 11.70 -3.48
C LYS A 437 -3.23 10.92 -3.78
N LYS A 438 -3.58 9.96 -2.94
CA LYS A 438 -4.80 9.14 -3.10
C LYS A 438 -6.08 9.97 -3.06
N ALA A 439 -6.17 10.93 -2.13
CA ALA A 439 -7.29 11.87 -2.10
C ALA A 439 -7.39 12.63 -3.41
N THR A 440 -6.27 13.13 -3.92
CA THR A 440 -6.23 13.90 -5.17
C THR A 440 -6.65 13.05 -6.36
N GLU A 441 -6.11 11.83 -6.48
CA GLU A 441 -6.49 10.88 -7.54
C GLU A 441 -7.98 10.53 -7.50
N THR A 442 -8.52 10.32 -6.30
CA THR A 442 -9.94 10.06 -6.10
C THR A 442 -10.78 11.28 -6.43
N PHE A 443 -10.36 12.49 -5.98
CA PHE A 443 -11.02 13.74 -6.36
C PHE A 443 -11.01 13.93 -7.87
N GLU A 444 -9.88 13.73 -8.53
CA GLU A 444 -9.79 13.83 -9.99
C GLU A 444 -10.73 12.85 -10.67
N HIS A 445 -10.81 11.62 -10.17
CA HIS A 445 -11.70 10.61 -10.72
C HIS A 445 -13.18 11.04 -10.59
N PHE A 446 -13.60 11.47 -9.40
CA PHE A 446 -14.97 11.92 -9.17
C PHE A 446 -15.28 13.22 -9.89
N ILE A 447 -14.40 14.24 -9.81
CA ILE A 447 -14.62 15.53 -10.46
C ILE A 447 -14.67 15.38 -11.98
N LYS A 448 -13.77 14.57 -12.59
CA LYS A 448 -13.84 14.28 -14.02
C LYS A 448 -15.15 13.63 -14.39
N LYS A 449 -15.58 12.63 -13.63
CA LYS A 449 -16.86 11.95 -13.85
C LYS A 449 -18.05 12.92 -13.70
N GLU A 450 -18.07 13.74 -12.66
CA GLU A 450 -19.19 14.63 -12.32
C GLU A 450 -19.16 15.94 -13.10
N ASP A 451 -17.98 16.52 -13.32
CA ASP A 451 -17.86 17.74 -14.15
C ASP A 451 -18.39 17.49 -15.55
N ILE A 452 -18.23 16.29 -16.07
CA ILE A 452 -18.78 15.84 -17.33
C ILE A 452 -20.30 15.68 -17.25
N GLN A 453 -20.83 15.02 -16.22
CA GLN A 453 -22.29 14.88 -16.03
C GLN A 453 -22.97 16.25 -15.83
N ASN A 454 -22.36 17.13 -15.04
CA ASN A 454 -22.93 18.44 -14.77
C ASN A 454 -22.80 19.41 -15.93
N LYS A 455 -21.73 19.34 -16.71
CA LYS A 455 -21.67 20.08 -17.98
C LYS A 455 -22.74 19.61 -18.96
N ILE A 456 -23.06 18.30 -18.97
CA ILE A 456 -24.18 17.76 -19.76
C ILE A 456 -25.52 18.21 -19.16
N PHE A 457 -25.74 18.08 -17.85
CA PHE A 457 -26.97 18.54 -17.19
C PHE A 457 -27.10 20.06 -17.22
N GLY A 458 -26.05 20.82 -16.98
CA GLY A 458 -26.03 22.28 -17.09
C GLY A 458 -26.23 22.76 -18.52
N ALA A 459 -25.67 22.06 -19.51
CA ALA A 459 -25.95 22.32 -20.93
C ALA A 459 -27.41 21.97 -21.28
N ILE A 460 -27.98 20.93 -20.68
CA ILE A 460 -29.39 20.56 -20.86
C ILE A 460 -30.33 21.54 -20.14
N GLN A 461 -30.01 21.99 -18.91
CA GLN A 461 -30.91 22.86 -18.12
C GLN A 461 -30.71 24.36 -18.35
N ASN A 462 -29.49 24.84 -18.58
CA ASN A 462 -29.20 26.28 -18.63
C ASN A 462 -28.96 26.87 -20.01
N ASN A 463 -28.86 26.06 -21.10
CA ASN A 463 -28.51 26.59 -22.41
C ASN A 463 -29.26 25.97 -23.58
N ILE A 464 -30.59 26.05 -23.54
CA ILE A 464 -31.44 25.96 -24.77
C ILE A 464 -30.84 26.89 -25.87
N ASN A 465 -30.29 28.04 -25.51
CA ASN A 465 -29.66 28.94 -26.45
C ASN A 465 -28.29 28.47 -27.00
N GLU A 466 -27.42 27.82 -26.17
CA GLU A 466 -26.19 27.23 -26.66
C GLU A 466 -26.42 25.93 -27.42
N ILE A 467 -27.39 25.12 -27.00
CA ILE A 467 -27.86 23.94 -27.76
C ILE A 467 -28.46 24.38 -29.09
N ASN A 468 -29.25 25.46 -29.12
CA ASN A 468 -29.80 26.00 -30.35
C ASN A 468 -28.74 26.66 -31.21
N LYS A 469 -27.70 27.25 -30.61
CA LYS A 469 -26.52 27.75 -31.35
C LYS A 469 -25.68 26.57 -31.88
N MET A 470 -25.41 25.55 -31.04
CA MET A 470 -24.75 24.31 -31.49
C MET A 470 -25.55 23.57 -32.57
N LYS A 471 -26.89 23.53 -32.45
CA LYS A 471 -27.76 23.00 -33.51
C LYS A 471 -27.64 23.82 -34.79
N LYS A 472 -27.65 25.15 -34.70
CA LYS A 472 -27.42 26.02 -35.87
C LYS A 472 -26.02 25.81 -36.48
N ASP A 473 -25.01 25.70 -35.64
CA ASP A 473 -23.64 25.46 -36.06
C ASP A 473 -23.50 24.03 -36.66
N ILE A 474 -24.22 23.05 -36.13
CA ILE A 474 -24.32 21.69 -36.70
C ILE A 474 -25.12 21.71 -37.99
N ASP A 475 -26.25 22.45 -38.07
CA ASP A 475 -27.06 22.58 -39.27
C ASP A 475 -26.30 23.35 -40.37
N GLU A 476 -25.48 24.34 -40.01
CA GLU A 476 -24.57 25.02 -40.93
C GLU A 476 -23.43 24.10 -41.39
N LEU A 477 -22.86 23.31 -40.50
CA LEU A 477 -21.87 22.26 -40.80
C LEU A 477 -22.51 21.16 -41.67
N GLU A 478 -23.74 20.74 -41.39
CA GLU A 478 -24.50 19.80 -42.21
C GLU A 478 -24.80 20.35 -43.61
N LYS A 479 -25.16 21.63 -43.72
CA LYS A 479 -25.36 22.29 -45.02
C LYS A 479 -24.07 22.38 -45.83
N ASN A 480 -22.96 22.67 -45.18
CA ASN A 480 -21.66 22.83 -45.87
C ASN A 480 -20.95 21.49 -46.14
N TYR A 481 -21.31 20.40 -45.43
CA TYR A 481 -20.61 19.11 -45.47
C TYR A 481 -21.56 17.91 -45.47
N SER A 482 -22.74 18.04 -46.04
CA SER A 482 -23.88 17.11 -45.98
C SER A 482 -23.58 15.64 -46.26
N ASN A 483 -22.48 15.34 -46.96
CA ASN A 483 -22.10 13.95 -47.25
C ASN A 483 -21.05 13.35 -46.30
N LYS A 484 -20.35 14.16 -45.51
CA LYS A 484 -19.25 13.67 -44.63
C LYS A 484 -19.69 13.41 -43.18
N ILE A 485 -20.57 14.22 -42.63
CA ILE A 485 -21.04 14.10 -41.24
C ILE A 485 -21.79 12.79 -41.00
N PRO A 486 -22.69 12.33 -41.87
CA PRO A 486 -23.37 11.02 -41.69
C PRO A 486 -22.37 9.85 -41.69
N GLU A 487 -21.33 9.91 -42.52
CA GLU A 487 -20.30 8.86 -42.57
C GLU A 487 -19.47 8.82 -41.28
N ILE A 488 -19.11 9.98 -40.75
CA ILE A 488 -18.36 10.10 -39.49
C ILE A 488 -19.24 9.62 -38.33
N ARG A 489 -20.50 10.02 -38.27
CA ARG A 489 -21.45 9.58 -37.26
C ARG A 489 -21.60 8.05 -37.28
N LYS A 490 -21.75 7.46 -38.45
CA LYS A 490 -21.82 6.01 -38.61
C LYS A 490 -20.56 5.30 -38.12
N LYS A 491 -19.37 5.81 -38.47
CA LYS A 491 -18.09 5.26 -38.00
C LYS A 491 -17.93 5.40 -36.47
N LEU A 492 -18.34 6.52 -35.90
CA LEU A 492 -18.37 6.71 -34.43
C LEU A 492 -19.28 5.72 -33.74
N GLU A 493 -20.49 5.48 -34.27
CA GLU A 493 -21.42 4.49 -33.75
C GLU A 493 -20.88 3.06 -33.86
N GLU A 494 -20.16 2.75 -34.95
CA GLU A 494 -19.49 1.46 -35.13
C GLU A 494 -18.35 1.28 -34.11
N HIS A 495 -17.56 2.32 -33.83
CA HIS A 495 -16.52 2.29 -32.80
C HIS A 495 -17.12 2.11 -31.41
N ILE A 496 -18.20 2.82 -31.07
CA ILE A 496 -18.90 2.68 -29.78
C ILE A 496 -19.41 1.25 -29.61
N LYS A 497 -20.06 0.69 -30.62
CA LYS A 497 -20.53 -0.71 -30.59
C LYS A 497 -19.40 -1.72 -30.41
N ASN A 498 -18.25 -1.47 -31.04
CA ASN A 498 -17.08 -2.33 -30.86
C ASN A 498 -16.52 -2.26 -29.45
N ILE A 499 -16.51 -1.07 -28.82
CA ILE A 499 -16.11 -0.88 -27.43
C ILE A 499 -17.05 -1.64 -26.47
N GLU A 500 -18.39 -1.50 -26.69
CA GLU A 500 -19.40 -2.22 -25.92
C GLU A 500 -19.23 -3.74 -26.04
N LYS A 501 -18.98 -4.23 -27.27
CA LYS A 501 -18.75 -5.65 -27.54
C LYS A 501 -17.49 -6.15 -26.83
N LYS A 502 -16.35 -5.46 -26.98
CA LYS A 502 -15.10 -5.85 -26.32
C LYS A 502 -15.23 -5.86 -24.79
N GLY A 503 -16.00 -4.92 -24.22
CA GLY A 503 -16.29 -4.90 -22.80
C GLY A 503 -17.06 -6.15 -22.35
N LYS A 504 -18.11 -6.53 -23.10
CA LYS A 504 -18.90 -7.74 -22.84
C LYS A 504 -18.07 -9.01 -23.00
N ASP A 505 -17.32 -9.15 -24.10
CA ASP A 505 -16.46 -10.30 -24.36
C ASP A 505 -15.46 -10.51 -23.21
N LYS A 506 -14.89 -9.42 -22.64
CA LYS A 506 -14.00 -9.52 -21.50
C LYS A 506 -14.71 -9.97 -20.22
N ILE A 507 -15.91 -9.51 -19.97
CA ILE A 507 -16.72 -9.96 -18.81
C ILE A 507 -16.99 -11.46 -18.93
N GLU A 508 -17.43 -11.94 -20.10
CA GLU A 508 -17.65 -13.37 -20.38
C GLU A 508 -16.39 -14.21 -20.19
N ASP A 509 -15.20 -13.72 -20.62
CA ASP A 509 -13.92 -14.40 -20.38
C ASP A 509 -13.62 -14.59 -18.90
N TYR A 510 -13.95 -13.59 -18.04
CA TYR A 510 -13.76 -13.70 -16.59
C TYR A 510 -14.84 -14.58 -15.92
N GLU A 511 -16.07 -14.58 -16.40
CA GLU A 511 -17.09 -15.54 -15.96
C GLU A 511 -16.60 -16.98 -16.16
N VAL A 512 -16.07 -17.31 -17.34
CA VAL A 512 -15.48 -18.62 -17.64
C VAL A 512 -14.28 -18.94 -16.74
N LYS A 513 -13.41 -17.95 -16.43
CA LYS A 513 -12.29 -18.15 -15.50
C LYS A 513 -12.78 -18.46 -14.10
N ILE A 514 -13.80 -17.75 -13.60
CA ILE A 514 -14.40 -17.98 -12.28
C ILE A 514 -14.98 -19.41 -12.21
N GLU A 515 -15.78 -19.82 -13.22
CA GLU A 515 -16.34 -21.17 -13.28
C GLU A 515 -15.26 -22.25 -13.35
N SER A 516 -14.22 -22.04 -14.14
CA SER A 516 -13.09 -22.97 -14.25
C SER A 516 -12.31 -23.10 -12.93
N SER A 517 -12.07 -21.99 -12.24
CA SER A 517 -11.43 -21.97 -10.94
C SER A 517 -12.27 -22.65 -9.86
N ALA A 518 -13.59 -22.42 -9.86
CA ALA A 518 -14.52 -23.10 -8.99
C ALA A 518 -14.54 -24.63 -9.23
N THR A 519 -14.56 -25.04 -10.49
CA THR A 519 -14.49 -26.46 -10.87
C THR A 519 -13.17 -27.11 -10.45
N LYS A 520 -12.05 -26.40 -10.60
CA LYS A 520 -10.72 -26.87 -10.18
C LYS A 520 -10.64 -27.04 -8.67
N LEU A 521 -11.12 -26.06 -7.92
CA LEU A 521 -11.16 -26.12 -6.46
C LEU A 521 -12.08 -27.25 -5.98
N LYS A 522 -13.23 -27.46 -6.63
CA LYS A 522 -14.13 -28.60 -6.35
C LYS A 522 -13.41 -29.93 -6.54
N LYS A 523 -12.72 -30.15 -7.67
CA LYS A 523 -11.95 -31.37 -7.92
C LYS A 523 -10.82 -31.58 -6.90
N GLN A 524 -10.19 -30.51 -6.44
CA GLN A 524 -9.17 -30.58 -5.38
C GLN A 524 -9.77 -30.97 -4.03
N SER A 525 -11.00 -30.53 -3.73
CA SER A 525 -11.69 -30.90 -2.49
C SER A 525 -12.23 -32.34 -2.49
N GLU A 526 -12.49 -32.90 -3.67
CA GLU A 526 -12.98 -34.27 -3.86
C GLU A 526 -11.88 -35.34 -3.82
N ASN A 527 -10.58 -34.95 -3.77
CA ASN A 527 -9.48 -35.90 -3.66
C ASN A 527 -9.58 -36.71 -2.35
N LYS A 528 -9.57 -38.03 -2.56
CA LYS A 528 -9.94 -39.10 -1.65
C LYS A 528 -8.99 -39.28 -0.45
N ASP A 529 -9.05 -38.38 0.52
CA ASP A 529 -8.69 -38.77 1.88
C ASP A 529 -9.97 -39.21 2.59
N SER A 530 -9.95 -40.39 3.15
CA SER A 530 -11.09 -40.95 3.89
C SER A 530 -11.53 -40.00 4.99
N ILE A 531 -12.67 -39.36 4.82
CA ILE A 531 -13.28 -38.51 5.86
C ILE A 531 -13.76 -39.44 6.97
N THR A 532 -13.18 -39.31 8.15
CA THR A 532 -13.45 -40.21 9.28
C THR A 532 -14.55 -39.72 10.21
N ASN A 533 -14.90 -38.42 10.16
CA ASN A 533 -15.98 -37.88 10.98
C ASN A 533 -16.63 -36.60 10.40
N LYS A 534 -17.79 -36.22 10.98
CA LYS A 534 -18.60 -35.06 10.56
C LYS A 534 -17.85 -33.72 10.70
N SER A 535 -16.99 -33.59 11.72
CA SER A 535 -16.22 -32.36 11.99
C SER A 535 -15.19 -32.13 10.88
N GLU A 536 -14.51 -33.18 10.44
CA GLU A 536 -13.52 -33.14 9.36
C GLU A 536 -14.18 -32.81 8.01
N ALA A 537 -15.37 -33.38 7.74
CA ALA A 537 -16.16 -33.02 6.58
C ALA A 537 -16.55 -31.54 6.56
N MET A 538 -17.04 -31.03 7.70
CA MET A 538 -17.38 -29.60 7.82
C MET A 538 -16.17 -28.70 7.64
N ASN A 539 -15.01 -29.08 8.17
CA ASN A 539 -13.77 -28.31 8.00
C ASN A 539 -13.31 -28.29 6.53
N LYS A 540 -13.39 -29.42 5.81
CA LYS A 540 -13.10 -29.48 4.37
C LYS A 540 -14.06 -28.58 3.56
N VAL A 541 -15.35 -28.61 3.84
CA VAL A 541 -16.35 -27.74 3.18
C VAL A 541 -16.07 -26.27 3.48
N ARG A 542 -15.81 -25.91 4.72
CA ARG A 542 -15.44 -24.54 5.09
C ARG A 542 -14.20 -24.09 4.33
N LYS A 543 -13.13 -24.88 4.32
CA LYS A 543 -11.92 -24.57 3.57
C LYS A 543 -12.22 -24.34 2.08
N TYR A 544 -12.99 -25.21 1.45
CA TYR A 544 -13.40 -25.07 0.05
C TYR A 544 -14.12 -23.74 -0.21
N ILE A 545 -15.10 -23.38 0.62
CA ILE A 545 -15.84 -22.12 0.49
C ILE A 545 -14.91 -20.90 0.50
N ALA A 546 -13.92 -20.85 1.39
CA ALA A 546 -13.03 -19.69 1.44
C ALA A 546 -12.03 -19.62 0.29
N ASP A 547 -11.48 -20.76 -0.08
CA ASP A 547 -10.62 -20.79 -1.25
C ASP A 547 -11.38 -20.28 -2.48
N LEU A 548 -12.67 -20.62 -2.57
CA LEU A 548 -13.58 -20.11 -3.60
C LEU A 548 -13.81 -18.60 -3.48
N GLN A 549 -14.12 -18.11 -2.28
CA GLN A 549 -14.29 -16.67 -2.03
C GLN A 549 -13.02 -15.88 -2.32
N SER A 550 -11.88 -16.37 -1.87
CA SER A 550 -10.58 -15.75 -2.13
C SER A 550 -10.29 -15.64 -3.64
N GLU A 551 -10.52 -16.72 -4.39
CA GLU A 551 -10.30 -16.72 -5.83
C GLU A 551 -11.29 -15.82 -6.57
N TYR A 552 -12.54 -15.77 -6.12
CA TYR A 552 -13.56 -14.86 -6.65
C TYR A 552 -13.15 -13.39 -6.47
N PHE A 553 -12.77 -12.97 -5.26
CA PHE A 553 -12.35 -11.59 -5.00
C PHE A 553 -11.11 -11.20 -5.82
N LYS A 554 -10.17 -12.12 -5.97
CA LYS A 554 -8.98 -11.89 -6.78
C LYS A 554 -9.36 -11.68 -8.25
N LEU A 555 -10.13 -12.61 -8.84
CA LEU A 555 -10.56 -12.53 -10.23
C LEU A 555 -11.45 -11.30 -10.48
N LYS A 556 -12.34 -10.94 -9.54
CA LYS A 556 -13.15 -9.72 -9.62
C LYS A 556 -12.26 -8.48 -9.70
N THR A 557 -11.28 -8.37 -8.82
CA THR A 557 -10.36 -7.22 -8.80
C THR A 557 -9.52 -7.13 -10.08
N GLU A 558 -9.02 -8.28 -10.56
CA GLU A 558 -8.27 -8.36 -11.84
C GLU A 558 -9.12 -7.91 -13.02
N MET A 559 -10.36 -8.38 -13.09
CA MET A 559 -11.31 -8.03 -14.14
C MET A 559 -11.61 -6.52 -14.14
N GLU A 560 -11.93 -5.94 -12.98
CA GLU A 560 -12.23 -4.51 -12.88
C GLU A 560 -11.06 -3.64 -13.36
N GLN A 561 -9.84 -4.00 -13.00
CA GLN A 561 -8.64 -3.27 -13.42
C GLN A 561 -8.36 -3.44 -14.92
N GLU A 562 -8.47 -4.65 -15.43
CA GLU A 562 -8.23 -4.93 -16.85
C GLU A 562 -9.31 -4.29 -17.73
N LEU A 563 -10.57 -4.31 -17.28
CA LEU A 563 -11.68 -3.65 -17.96
C LEU A 563 -11.45 -2.13 -18.02
N LYS A 564 -11.12 -1.50 -16.88
CA LYS A 564 -10.81 -0.06 -16.82
C LYS A 564 -9.67 0.30 -17.79
N ARG A 565 -8.60 -0.48 -17.80
CA ARG A 565 -7.45 -0.24 -18.69
C ARG A 565 -7.82 -0.38 -20.16
N SER A 566 -8.52 -1.46 -20.51
CA SER A 566 -8.93 -1.73 -21.89
C SER A 566 -9.86 -0.63 -22.42
N LEU A 567 -10.86 -0.25 -21.62
CA LEU A 567 -11.81 0.80 -21.97
C LEU A 567 -11.15 2.17 -22.14
N ASN A 568 -10.22 2.54 -21.27
CA ASN A 568 -9.50 3.81 -21.39
C ASN A 568 -8.68 3.89 -22.66
N LEU A 569 -8.04 2.79 -23.09
CA LEU A 569 -7.29 2.75 -24.34
C LEU A 569 -8.21 2.94 -25.56
N GLU A 570 -9.32 2.21 -25.61
CA GLU A 570 -10.28 2.31 -26.72
C GLU A 570 -10.94 3.70 -26.79
N ILE A 571 -11.25 4.31 -25.62
CA ILE A 571 -11.78 5.67 -25.55
C ILE A 571 -10.77 6.67 -26.08
N GLN A 572 -9.48 6.52 -25.76
CA GLN A 572 -8.44 7.40 -26.30
C GLN A 572 -8.28 7.25 -27.82
N GLU A 573 -8.39 6.04 -28.35
CA GLU A 573 -8.37 5.81 -29.79
C GLU A 573 -9.58 6.45 -30.49
N LEU A 574 -10.77 6.32 -29.91
CA LEU A 574 -11.98 6.97 -30.41
C LEU A 574 -11.87 8.49 -30.40
N ILE A 575 -11.31 9.08 -29.35
CA ILE A 575 -11.06 10.53 -29.25
C ILE A 575 -10.08 10.98 -30.35
N LYS A 576 -8.97 10.26 -30.54
CA LYS A 576 -7.99 10.57 -31.61
C LYS A 576 -8.60 10.46 -33.00
N PHE A 577 -9.41 9.42 -33.24
CA PHE A 577 -10.14 9.26 -34.50
C PHE A 577 -11.06 10.46 -34.74
N TYR A 578 -11.86 10.84 -33.76
CA TYR A 578 -12.76 11.98 -33.82
C TYR A 578 -12.01 13.30 -34.10
N GLU A 579 -10.94 13.58 -33.35
CA GLU A 579 -10.10 14.78 -33.54
C GLU A 579 -9.55 14.87 -34.97
N LYS A 580 -9.11 13.74 -35.51
CA LYS A 580 -8.59 13.66 -36.88
C LYS A 580 -9.67 13.97 -37.92
N GLU A 581 -10.85 13.39 -37.75
CA GLU A 581 -11.95 13.58 -38.70
C GLU A 581 -12.53 14.99 -38.63
N VAL A 582 -12.67 15.56 -37.43
CA VAL A 582 -13.12 16.94 -37.22
C VAL A 582 -12.11 17.93 -37.80
N LYS A 583 -10.79 17.71 -37.62
CA LYS A 583 -9.75 18.53 -38.28
C LYS A 583 -9.82 18.46 -39.79
N ASN A 584 -10.10 17.29 -40.34
CA ASN A 584 -10.23 17.08 -41.79
C ASN A 584 -11.44 17.80 -42.37
N ILE A 585 -12.54 17.95 -41.64
CA ILE A 585 -13.76 18.65 -42.06
C ILE A 585 -13.60 20.16 -41.96
N SER A 586 -12.92 20.64 -40.93
CA SER A 586 -12.88 22.07 -40.57
C SER A 586 -11.72 22.85 -41.18
N ASN A 587 -10.85 22.21 -41.98
CA ASN A 587 -9.60 22.83 -42.45
C ASN A 587 -8.81 23.56 -41.34
N GLY A 588 -8.92 23.08 -40.10
CA GLY A 588 -8.21 23.65 -38.96
C GLY A 588 -8.93 24.77 -38.18
N ASN A 589 -10.17 25.12 -38.52
CA ASN A 589 -10.87 26.31 -38.00
C ASN A 589 -12.01 26.03 -37.01
N ILE A 590 -12.00 24.90 -36.28
CA ILE A 590 -12.97 24.66 -35.21
C ILE A 590 -12.42 25.11 -33.85
N ASP A 591 -13.22 25.91 -33.14
CA ASP A 591 -12.97 26.33 -31.78
C ASP A 591 -12.79 25.10 -30.89
N GLY A 592 -11.65 24.99 -30.17
CA GLY A 592 -11.27 23.81 -29.40
C GLY A 592 -12.31 23.36 -28.36
N LYS A 593 -13.24 24.25 -27.98
CA LYS A 593 -14.35 23.97 -27.07
C LYS A 593 -15.36 22.93 -27.56
N ILE A 594 -15.63 22.86 -28.88
CA ILE A 594 -16.56 21.86 -29.44
C ILE A 594 -15.90 20.49 -29.46
N ALA A 595 -14.61 20.43 -29.78
CA ALA A 595 -13.86 19.16 -29.73
C ALA A 595 -13.76 18.59 -28.30
N ASP A 596 -13.57 19.46 -27.31
CA ASP A 596 -13.48 19.07 -25.91
C ASP A 596 -14.83 18.63 -25.34
N SER A 597 -15.93 19.30 -25.68
CA SER A 597 -17.29 18.91 -25.25
C SER A 597 -17.72 17.56 -25.83
N LEU A 598 -17.36 17.27 -27.07
CA LEU A 598 -17.67 15.96 -27.69
C LEU A 598 -16.80 14.82 -27.15
N LYS A 599 -15.54 15.08 -26.77
CA LYS A 599 -14.71 14.14 -26.00
C LYS A 599 -15.38 13.75 -24.69
N GLU A 600 -15.91 14.73 -23.98
CA GLU A 600 -16.58 14.55 -22.71
C GLU A 600 -17.85 13.68 -22.84
N ILE A 601 -18.68 13.94 -23.87
CA ILE A 601 -19.91 13.17 -24.17
C ILE A 601 -19.60 11.70 -24.51
N LEU A 602 -18.55 11.45 -25.30
CA LEU A 602 -18.14 10.10 -25.69
C LEU A 602 -17.63 9.30 -24.47
N ASN A 603 -16.86 9.94 -23.58
CA ASN A 603 -16.37 9.30 -22.36
C ASN A 603 -17.49 8.84 -21.41
N LEU A 604 -18.60 9.59 -21.36
CA LEU A 604 -19.74 9.26 -20.50
C LEU A 604 -20.60 8.13 -21.06
N ASN A 605 -21.00 8.24 -22.33
CA ASN A 605 -21.91 7.26 -22.94
C ASN A 605 -21.34 5.84 -22.98
N ILE A 606 -20.00 5.71 -22.95
CA ILE A 606 -19.34 4.41 -22.95
C ILE A 606 -19.27 3.82 -21.53
N LYS A 607 -19.02 4.66 -20.51
CA LYS A 607 -18.91 4.19 -19.11
C LYS A 607 -20.25 3.73 -18.53
N ASP A 608 -21.33 4.42 -18.85
CA ASP A 608 -22.67 4.11 -18.31
C ASP A 608 -23.34 2.92 -19.00
N LYS A 609 -22.86 2.48 -20.18
CA LYS A 609 -23.41 1.34 -20.93
C LYS A 609 -22.78 -0.01 -20.61
N ILE A 610 -21.66 -0.02 -19.86
CA ILE A 610 -21.02 -1.26 -19.41
C ILE A 610 -21.44 -1.49 -17.95
N GLU A 611 -22.65 -1.97 -17.74
CA GLU A 611 -23.08 -2.49 -16.45
C GLU A 611 -22.37 -3.81 -16.17
N PHE A 612 -21.65 -3.82 -15.05
CA PHE A 612 -21.08 -5.03 -14.49
C PHE A 612 -22.18 -5.75 -13.72
N ASP A 613 -22.58 -6.93 -14.20
CA ASP A 613 -23.61 -7.74 -13.54
C ASP A 613 -23.03 -8.48 -12.32
N GLU A 614 -22.85 -7.72 -11.21
CA GLU A 614 -22.43 -8.28 -9.93
C GLU A 614 -23.35 -9.42 -9.45
N LYS A 615 -24.66 -9.34 -9.72
CA LYS A 615 -25.63 -10.36 -9.30
C LYS A 615 -25.39 -11.68 -9.99
N LYS A 616 -25.04 -11.67 -11.27
CA LYS A 616 -24.75 -12.90 -12.03
C LYS A 616 -23.51 -13.61 -11.50
N LEU A 617 -22.47 -12.86 -11.11
CA LEU A 617 -21.26 -13.44 -10.51
C LEU A 617 -21.50 -13.95 -9.10
N GLU A 618 -22.29 -13.26 -8.30
CA GLU A 618 -22.73 -13.74 -6.98
C GLU A 618 -23.61 -15.00 -7.11
N GLU A 619 -24.48 -15.07 -8.11
CA GLU A 619 -25.31 -16.24 -8.39
C GLU A 619 -24.47 -17.47 -8.80
N ILE A 620 -23.42 -17.30 -9.61
CA ILE A 620 -22.46 -18.35 -9.94
C ILE A 620 -21.76 -18.85 -8.67
N LEU A 621 -21.31 -17.94 -7.80
CA LEU A 621 -20.67 -18.27 -6.52
C LEU A 621 -21.64 -19.05 -5.60
N GLU A 622 -22.88 -18.60 -5.48
CA GLU A 622 -23.91 -19.22 -4.63
C GLU A 622 -24.31 -20.61 -5.16
N ASN A 623 -24.51 -20.76 -6.46
CA ASN A 623 -24.77 -22.04 -7.11
C ASN A 623 -23.61 -23.04 -6.95
N THR A 624 -22.38 -22.55 -6.81
CA THR A 624 -21.20 -23.41 -6.62
C THR A 624 -21.06 -23.85 -5.15
N LYS A 625 -21.56 -23.05 -4.19
CA LYS A 625 -21.62 -23.44 -2.76
C LYS A 625 -22.68 -24.51 -2.48
N THR A 626 -23.77 -24.50 -3.23
CA THR A 626 -24.94 -25.40 -3.03
C THR A 626 -24.81 -26.74 -3.73
N ARG A 627 -23.90 -26.88 -4.68
CA ARG A 627 -23.52 -28.13 -5.34
C ARG A 627 -22.31 -28.80 -4.68
#